data_542aa040edad602720dfbddee3482a7f
#
_entry.id   542aa040edad602720dfbddee3482a7f
#
_cell.length_a   1.000
_cell.length_b   1.000
_cell.length_c   1.000
_cell.angle_alpha   90.00
_cell.angle_beta   90.00
_cell.angle_gamma   90.00
#
_symmetry.space_group_name_H-M   'P 1'
#
loop_
_entity.id
_entity.type
_entity.pdbx_description
1 polymer ?
#
loop_
_entity_poly.entity_id
_entity_poly.type
_entity_poly.pdbx_seq_one_letter_code
_entity_poly.pdbx_strand_id
1 'polypeptide(L)'
;MKYDYLIVGSGLFGSVFAYRAKQKNKKCLVIEKRNHIGGNIYCENIEGINVHKYGAHIFHTSNKEVWDFVNSIVEFNRYTNSPIANYKGKLYNLPFNMNTFYQMWGVTTPQQAKEKIEGQKLLAMEAMKKEGIIEPRNLEEQAISLIGTDIYEILIKGYTEKQWGRKCTELPPFIIKRLPVRFIYDNNYFNDKYQGIPIGGYNKLINGLLNDIEVKTDVDFFKNREYCCL
;
A
#
# COMPACT_ATOMS: atom_id res chain seq x y z
N MET A 1 -5.22 33.94 20.21
CA MET A 1 -5.06 32.71 21.01
C MET A 1 -3.70 32.08 20.64
N LYS A 2 -2.94 31.68 21.61
CA LYS A 2 -1.62 31.03 21.32
C LYS A 2 -1.79 29.52 21.22
N TYR A 3 -1.26 28.91 20.16
CA TYR A 3 -1.19 27.45 19.99
C TYR A 3 0.19 26.95 20.45
N ASP A 4 0.25 25.73 20.98
CA ASP A 4 1.51 25.04 21.27
C ASP A 4 2.11 24.43 20.00
N TYR A 5 1.24 24.00 19.05
CA TYR A 5 1.66 23.36 17.81
C TYR A 5 0.84 23.82 16.61
N LEU A 6 1.53 24.13 15.52
CA LEU A 6 0.99 24.21 14.20
C LEU A 6 1.30 22.89 13.46
N ILE A 7 0.26 22.19 13.01
CA ILE A 7 0.39 20.91 12.32
C ILE A 7 0.00 21.11 10.86
N VAL A 8 0.93 20.85 9.95
CA VAL A 8 0.71 21.00 8.51
C VAL A 8 0.32 19.66 7.90
N GLY A 9 -0.93 19.55 7.49
CA GLY A 9 -1.54 18.37 6.93
C GLY A 9 -2.39 17.57 7.94
N SER A 10 -3.64 17.31 7.55
CA SER A 10 -4.62 16.55 8.33
C SER A 10 -4.69 15.07 7.94
N GLY A 11 -3.62 14.53 7.34
CA GLY A 11 -3.46 13.11 7.10
C GLY A 11 -3.31 12.33 8.42
N LEU A 12 -3.22 11.01 8.35
CA LEU A 12 -3.21 10.14 9.54
C LEU A 12 -2.11 10.53 10.53
N PHE A 13 -0.90 10.82 10.06
CA PHE A 13 0.21 11.23 10.94
C PHE A 13 -0.10 12.51 11.72
N GLY A 14 -0.50 13.59 11.02
CA GLY A 14 -0.84 14.88 11.66
C GLY A 14 -2.02 14.75 12.62
N SER A 15 -3.04 13.97 12.24
CA SER A 15 -4.22 13.72 13.08
C SER A 15 -3.87 12.98 14.37
N VAL A 16 -3.02 11.93 14.29
CA VAL A 16 -2.56 11.19 15.48
C VAL A 16 -1.69 12.07 16.37
N PHE A 17 -0.80 12.87 15.78
CA PHE A 17 0.02 13.82 16.56
C PHE A 17 -0.87 14.83 17.31
N ALA A 18 -1.83 15.44 16.62
CA ALA A 18 -2.77 16.40 17.22
C ALA A 18 -3.56 15.77 18.37
N TYR A 19 -4.08 14.55 18.16
CA TYR A 19 -4.79 13.77 19.18
C TYR A 19 -3.93 13.54 20.43
N ARG A 20 -2.68 13.09 20.26
CA ARG A 20 -1.75 12.82 21.36
C ARG A 20 -1.30 14.10 22.07
N ALA A 21 -1.13 15.20 21.35
CA ALA A 21 -0.82 16.49 21.92
C ALA A 21 -1.98 17.01 22.78
N LYS A 22 -3.24 16.91 22.28
CA LYS A 22 -4.44 17.26 23.03
C LYS A 22 -4.55 16.46 24.35
N GLN A 23 -4.23 15.16 24.35
CA GLN A 23 -4.21 14.34 25.57
C GLN A 23 -3.19 14.85 26.63
N LYS A 24 -2.19 15.64 26.20
CA LYS A 24 -1.21 16.31 27.05
C LYS A 24 -1.55 17.78 27.31
N ASN A 25 -2.83 18.17 27.15
CA ASN A 25 -3.32 19.53 27.32
C ASN A 25 -2.62 20.57 26.43
N LYS A 26 -2.12 20.14 25.25
CA LYS A 26 -1.52 21.02 24.25
C LYS A 26 -2.55 21.49 23.26
N LYS A 27 -2.51 22.79 22.94
CA LYS A 27 -3.40 23.41 21.98
C LYS A 27 -2.78 23.33 20.58
N CYS A 28 -3.48 22.68 19.65
CA CYS A 28 -3.03 22.49 18.27
C CYS A 28 -3.93 23.26 17.29
N LEU A 29 -3.31 23.80 16.25
CA LEU A 29 -3.98 24.20 15.02
C LEU A 29 -3.50 23.27 13.92
N VAL A 30 -4.44 22.61 13.23
CA VAL A 30 -4.16 21.79 12.05
C VAL A 30 -4.56 22.58 10.80
N ILE A 31 -3.65 22.71 9.85
CA ILE A 31 -3.96 23.30 8.54
C ILE A 31 -3.83 22.26 7.44
N GLU A 32 -4.75 22.26 6.51
CA GLU A 32 -4.83 21.30 5.41
C GLU A 32 -5.00 22.04 4.08
N LYS A 33 -4.18 21.65 3.09
CA LYS A 33 -4.21 22.28 1.76
C LYS A 33 -5.47 21.91 0.96
N ARG A 34 -5.98 20.69 1.14
CA ARG A 34 -7.18 20.21 0.46
C ARG A 34 -8.44 20.78 1.15
N ASN A 35 -9.57 20.74 0.46
CA ASN A 35 -10.87 21.11 1.00
C ASN A 35 -11.49 20.05 1.93
N HIS A 36 -10.73 19.02 2.28
CA HIS A 36 -11.14 17.92 3.16
C HIS A 36 -9.98 17.45 4.03
N ILE A 37 -10.27 16.91 5.19
CA ILE A 37 -9.33 16.25 6.09
C ILE A 37 -9.08 14.80 5.66
N GLY A 38 -8.08 14.13 6.28
CA GLY A 38 -7.79 12.70 6.11
C GLY A 38 -6.69 12.39 5.10
N GLY A 39 -6.21 13.40 4.36
CA GLY A 39 -5.10 13.18 3.41
C GLY A 39 -5.44 12.08 2.40
N ASN A 40 -4.55 11.10 2.23
CA ASN A 40 -4.73 10.04 1.23
C ASN A 40 -5.71 8.94 1.65
N ILE A 41 -6.10 8.85 2.93
CA ILE A 41 -7.12 7.89 3.38
C ILE A 41 -8.54 8.45 3.32
N TYR A 42 -8.73 9.66 2.80
CA TYR A 42 -10.04 10.26 2.65
C TYR A 42 -10.95 9.41 1.76
N CYS A 43 -12.19 9.21 2.23
CA CYS A 43 -13.24 8.51 1.53
C CYS A 43 -14.37 9.46 1.14
N GLU A 44 -14.87 9.34 -0.09
CA GLU A 44 -16.12 9.97 -0.51
C GLU A 44 -17.26 8.96 -0.32
N ASN A 45 -18.37 9.42 0.26
CA ASN A 45 -19.58 8.59 0.29
C ASN A 45 -20.39 8.85 -0.99
N ILE A 46 -20.44 7.85 -1.86
CA ILE A 46 -21.18 7.90 -3.11
C ILE A 46 -22.23 6.78 -3.05
N GLU A 47 -23.51 7.15 -3.03
CA GLU A 47 -24.64 6.21 -2.97
C GLU A 47 -24.51 5.18 -1.83
N GLY A 48 -24.01 5.60 -0.67
CA GLY A 48 -23.79 4.72 0.49
C GLY A 48 -22.50 3.91 0.46
N ILE A 49 -21.70 4.03 -0.59
CA ILE A 49 -20.40 3.35 -0.73
C ILE A 49 -19.28 4.31 -0.28
N ASN A 50 -18.39 3.83 0.58
CA ASN A 50 -17.19 4.57 0.98
C ASN A 50 -16.09 4.38 -0.08
N VAL A 51 -16.02 5.30 -1.03
CA VAL A 51 -15.03 5.29 -2.11
C VAL A 51 -13.72 5.87 -1.62
N HIS A 52 -12.64 5.09 -1.66
CA HIS A 52 -11.28 5.54 -1.33
C HIS A 52 -10.75 6.41 -2.48
N LYS A 53 -10.80 7.74 -2.31
CA LYS A 53 -10.53 8.69 -3.39
C LYS A 53 -9.11 8.61 -3.96
N TYR A 54 -8.13 8.29 -3.12
CA TYR A 54 -6.69 8.31 -3.48
C TYR A 54 -6.08 6.91 -3.53
N GLY A 55 -6.88 5.90 -3.81
CA GLY A 55 -6.46 4.51 -3.85
C GLY A 55 -6.88 3.72 -2.61
N ALA A 56 -6.93 2.42 -2.74
CA ALA A 56 -7.34 1.53 -1.66
C ALA A 56 -6.34 1.56 -0.50
N HIS A 57 -6.85 1.80 0.70
CA HIS A 57 -6.09 1.74 1.94
C HIS A 57 -6.72 0.69 2.84
N ILE A 58 -5.97 -0.34 3.17
CA ILE A 58 -6.35 -1.36 4.13
C ILE A 58 -5.43 -1.22 5.34
N PHE A 59 -5.99 -1.01 6.51
CA PHE A 59 -5.21 -0.96 7.74
C PHE A 59 -4.74 -2.35 8.11
N HIS A 60 -3.45 -2.50 8.42
CA HIS A 60 -2.89 -3.75 8.90
C HIS A 60 -1.73 -3.49 9.86
N THR A 61 -1.59 -4.33 10.86
CA THR A 61 -0.51 -4.26 11.85
C THR A 61 -0.39 -5.56 12.63
N SER A 62 0.82 -5.89 13.05
CA SER A 62 1.07 -6.96 14.04
C SER A 62 1.16 -6.42 15.47
N ASN A 63 1.21 -5.08 15.63
CA ASN A 63 1.26 -4.44 16.95
C ASN A 63 -0.15 -4.31 17.55
N LYS A 64 -0.37 -5.03 18.66
CA LYS A 64 -1.66 -5.01 19.36
C LYS A 64 -2.02 -3.63 19.92
N GLU A 65 -1.07 -2.87 20.45
CA GLU A 65 -1.34 -1.55 20.99
C GLU A 65 -1.84 -0.58 19.94
N VAL A 66 -1.26 -0.64 18.72
CA VAL A 66 -1.71 0.15 17.58
C VAL A 66 -3.12 -0.27 17.14
N TRP A 67 -3.39 -1.58 17.10
CA TRP A 67 -4.71 -2.10 16.77
C TRP A 67 -5.77 -1.66 17.79
N ASP A 68 -5.49 -1.82 19.07
CA ASP A 68 -6.39 -1.42 20.16
C ASP A 68 -6.63 0.12 20.13
N PHE A 69 -5.58 0.89 19.87
CA PHE A 69 -5.69 2.33 19.77
C PHE A 69 -6.65 2.77 18.63
N VAL A 70 -6.50 2.26 17.41
CA VAL A 70 -7.41 2.67 16.32
C VAL A 70 -8.83 2.18 16.56
N ASN A 71 -9.01 1.00 17.16
CA ASN A 71 -10.34 0.49 17.53
C ASN A 71 -10.97 1.22 18.72
N SER A 72 -10.20 1.91 19.56
CA SER A 72 -10.76 2.80 20.58
C SER A 72 -11.38 4.07 20.01
N ILE A 73 -11.05 4.43 18.78
CA ILE A 73 -11.55 5.61 18.06
C ILE A 73 -12.73 5.26 17.16
N VAL A 74 -12.59 4.18 16.37
CA VAL A 74 -13.61 3.65 15.48
C VAL A 74 -13.44 2.14 15.34
N GLU A 75 -14.54 1.42 15.29
CA GLU A 75 -14.53 -0.03 15.08
C GLU A 75 -14.06 -0.37 13.67
N PHE A 76 -13.18 -1.38 13.58
CA PHE A 76 -12.72 -1.95 12.32
C PHE A 76 -13.41 -3.28 12.04
N ASN A 77 -13.76 -3.50 10.78
CA ASN A 77 -14.26 -4.80 10.33
C ASN A 77 -13.12 -5.83 10.24
N ARG A 78 -13.47 -7.08 9.85
CA ARG A 78 -12.49 -8.16 9.62
C ARG A 78 -12.17 -8.33 8.14
N TYR A 79 -12.05 -7.23 7.41
CA TYR A 79 -11.71 -7.31 5.99
C TYR A 79 -10.35 -7.95 5.79
N THR A 80 -10.31 -9.06 5.05
CA THR A 80 -9.08 -9.71 4.63
C THR A 80 -8.77 -9.32 3.21
N ASN A 81 -7.61 -8.69 2.99
CA ASN A 81 -7.21 -8.25 1.65
C ASN A 81 -6.71 -9.44 0.82
N SER A 82 -7.51 -9.88 -0.15
CA SER A 82 -7.19 -10.97 -1.06
C SER A 82 -7.35 -10.49 -2.51
N PRO A 83 -6.39 -9.72 -3.03
CA PRO A 83 -6.51 -9.15 -4.36
C PRO A 83 -6.45 -10.21 -5.46
N ILE A 84 -7.12 -9.93 -6.56
CA ILE A 84 -7.15 -10.77 -7.76
C ILE A 84 -6.64 -9.93 -8.94
N ALA A 85 -5.67 -10.47 -9.67
CA ALA A 85 -5.21 -9.88 -10.92
C ALA A 85 -6.01 -10.46 -12.10
N ASN A 86 -6.40 -9.59 -13.03
CA ASN A 86 -6.98 -9.99 -14.31
C ASN A 86 -5.94 -9.72 -15.41
N TYR A 87 -5.49 -10.77 -16.05
CA TYR A 87 -4.62 -10.69 -17.22
C TYR A 87 -5.31 -11.31 -18.43
N LYS A 88 -5.69 -10.49 -19.39
CA LYS A 88 -6.36 -10.91 -20.64
C LYS A 88 -7.57 -11.84 -20.40
N GLY A 89 -8.40 -11.52 -19.39
CA GLY A 89 -9.58 -12.28 -19.03
C GLY A 89 -9.34 -13.48 -18.11
N LYS A 90 -8.08 -13.85 -17.83
CA LYS A 90 -7.74 -14.91 -16.89
C LYS A 90 -7.44 -14.32 -15.52
N LEU A 91 -8.00 -14.91 -14.47
CA LEU A 91 -7.89 -14.44 -13.08
C LEU A 91 -6.77 -15.19 -12.35
N TYR A 92 -6.01 -14.44 -11.55
CA TYR A 92 -4.93 -14.96 -10.72
C TYR A 92 -5.03 -14.41 -9.31
N ASN A 93 -4.87 -15.27 -8.31
CA ASN A 93 -4.79 -14.85 -6.92
C ASN A 93 -3.45 -14.15 -6.63
N LEU A 94 -3.51 -13.17 -5.72
CA LEU A 94 -2.33 -12.49 -5.17
C LEU A 94 -2.36 -12.57 -3.62
N PRO A 95 -1.20 -12.50 -2.96
CA PRO A 95 0.17 -12.44 -3.50
C PRO A 95 0.54 -13.73 -4.24
N PHE A 96 1.73 -13.77 -4.88
CA PHE A 96 2.20 -14.97 -5.59
C PHE A 96 2.29 -16.15 -4.62
N ASN A 97 1.34 -17.05 -4.69
CA ASN A 97 1.17 -18.20 -3.81
C ASN A 97 0.80 -19.47 -4.59
N MET A 98 0.57 -20.57 -3.90
CA MET A 98 0.24 -21.84 -4.57
C MET A 98 -1.04 -21.78 -5.41
N ASN A 99 -2.04 -20.94 -5.05
CA ASN A 99 -3.21 -20.76 -5.90
C ASN A 99 -2.84 -20.05 -7.21
N THR A 100 -1.95 -19.04 -7.16
CA THR A 100 -1.42 -18.36 -8.34
C THR A 100 -0.70 -19.33 -9.26
N PHE A 101 0.17 -20.19 -8.69
CA PHE A 101 0.96 -21.16 -9.46
C PHE A 101 0.10 -22.26 -10.04
N TYR A 102 -0.93 -22.71 -9.32
CA TYR A 102 -1.92 -23.63 -9.86
C TYR A 102 -2.68 -23.02 -11.05
N GLN A 103 -3.14 -21.80 -10.92
CA GLN A 103 -3.85 -21.07 -11.98
C GLN A 103 -2.95 -20.82 -13.21
N MET A 104 -1.65 -20.64 -12.99
CA MET A 104 -0.68 -20.34 -14.06
C MET A 104 -0.19 -21.60 -14.76
N TRP A 105 0.20 -22.62 -14.00
CA TRP A 105 0.94 -23.79 -14.47
C TRP A 105 0.27 -25.14 -14.18
N GLY A 106 -0.83 -25.19 -13.42
CA GLY A 106 -1.49 -26.43 -12.98
C GLY A 106 -0.71 -27.21 -11.93
N VAL A 107 0.32 -26.62 -11.32
CA VAL A 107 1.13 -27.28 -10.28
C VAL A 107 0.38 -27.33 -8.96
N THR A 108 0.52 -28.43 -8.23
CA THR A 108 -0.21 -28.66 -6.97
C THR A 108 0.69 -28.77 -5.75
N THR A 109 2.00 -28.92 -5.95
CA THR A 109 2.96 -29.03 -4.84
C THR A 109 3.96 -27.87 -4.82
N PRO A 110 4.43 -27.47 -3.64
CA PRO A 110 5.49 -26.46 -3.50
C PRO A 110 6.75 -26.79 -4.31
N GLN A 111 7.10 -28.07 -4.40
CA GLN A 111 8.28 -28.52 -5.13
C GLN A 111 8.15 -28.25 -6.64
N GLN A 112 7.01 -28.60 -7.24
CA GLN A 112 6.73 -28.33 -8.65
C GLN A 112 6.77 -26.84 -8.97
N ALA A 113 6.21 -26.00 -8.08
CA ALA A 113 6.23 -24.55 -8.26
C ALA A 113 7.66 -23.98 -8.19
N LYS A 114 8.48 -24.44 -7.24
CA LYS A 114 9.90 -24.07 -7.14
C LYS A 114 10.68 -24.45 -8.39
N GLU A 115 10.51 -25.67 -8.88
CA GLU A 115 11.18 -26.15 -10.09
C GLU A 115 10.83 -25.31 -11.32
N LYS A 116 9.55 -24.90 -11.47
CA LYS A 116 9.13 -24.01 -12.54
C LYS A 116 9.80 -22.64 -12.46
N ILE A 117 9.81 -22.02 -11.27
CA ILE A 117 10.44 -20.72 -11.05
C ILE A 117 11.94 -20.81 -11.28
N GLU A 118 12.64 -21.78 -10.66
CA GLU A 118 14.09 -21.90 -10.79
C GLU A 118 14.51 -22.22 -12.23
N GLY A 119 13.77 -23.08 -12.93
CA GLY A 119 14.03 -23.35 -14.35
C GLY A 119 13.98 -22.08 -15.22
N GLN A 120 12.97 -21.24 -15.03
CA GLN A 120 12.86 -19.97 -15.78
C GLN A 120 13.94 -18.97 -15.38
N LYS A 121 14.28 -18.87 -14.10
CA LYS A 121 15.39 -18.01 -13.61
C LYS A 121 16.71 -18.42 -14.22
N LEU A 122 17.03 -19.72 -14.23
CA LEU A 122 18.27 -20.24 -14.82
C LEU A 122 18.37 -19.89 -16.30
N LEU A 123 17.31 -20.11 -17.07
CA LEU A 123 17.28 -19.75 -18.50
C LEU A 123 17.52 -18.25 -18.72
N ALA A 124 16.89 -17.40 -17.90
CA ALA A 124 17.07 -15.96 -17.99
C ALA A 124 18.51 -15.53 -17.64
N MET A 125 19.07 -16.10 -16.57
CA MET A 125 20.45 -15.80 -16.16
C MET A 125 21.47 -16.29 -17.18
N GLU A 126 21.25 -17.42 -17.82
CA GLU A 126 22.10 -17.92 -18.91
C GLU A 126 22.03 -16.99 -20.14
N ALA A 127 20.84 -16.51 -20.49
CA ALA A 127 20.65 -15.56 -21.58
C ALA A 127 21.40 -14.24 -21.29
N MET A 128 21.23 -13.68 -20.09
CA MET A 128 21.95 -12.49 -19.65
C MET A 128 23.47 -12.67 -19.71
N LYS A 129 23.96 -13.83 -19.23
CA LYS A 129 25.40 -14.14 -19.24
C LYS A 129 25.96 -14.23 -20.67
N LYS A 130 25.21 -14.79 -21.62
CA LYS A 130 25.60 -14.83 -23.05
C LYS A 130 25.72 -13.44 -23.66
N GLU A 131 24.94 -12.47 -23.16
CA GLU A 131 25.01 -11.06 -23.55
C GLU A 131 26.07 -10.27 -22.76
N GLY A 132 26.83 -10.90 -21.88
CA GLY A 132 27.82 -10.25 -21.04
C GLY A 132 27.24 -9.47 -19.87
N ILE A 133 25.97 -9.69 -19.55
CA ILE A 133 25.28 -9.02 -18.43
C ILE A 133 25.59 -9.81 -17.15
N ILE A 134 26.34 -9.18 -16.25
CA ILE A 134 26.73 -9.81 -14.97
C ILE A 134 25.66 -9.55 -13.90
N GLU A 135 25.09 -8.33 -13.88
CA GLU A 135 24.02 -7.90 -12.97
C GLU A 135 22.85 -7.31 -13.75
N PRO A 136 21.62 -7.49 -13.28
CA PRO A 136 20.45 -6.88 -13.92
C PRO A 136 20.58 -5.37 -14.09
N ARG A 137 20.39 -4.87 -15.31
CA ARG A 137 20.52 -3.46 -15.67
C ARG A 137 19.25 -2.65 -15.47
N ASN A 138 18.11 -3.34 -15.47
CA ASN A 138 16.78 -2.76 -15.42
C ASN A 138 15.80 -3.64 -14.59
N LEU A 139 14.60 -3.10 -14.38
CA LEU A 139 13.56 -3.77 -13.60
C LEU A 139 13.11 -5.11 -14.21
N GLU A 140 13.02 -5.20 -15.53
CA GLU A 140 12.65 -6.45 -16.23
C GLU A 140 13.65 -7.56 -15.94
N GLU A 141 14.94 -7.32 -16.20
CA GLU A 141 16.00 -8.28 -15.93
C GLU A 141 16.03 -8.70 -14.45
N GLN A 142 15.88 -7.74 -13.55
CA GLN A 142 15.82 -7.98 -12.11
C GLN A 142 14.61 -8.85 -11.72
N ALA A 143 13.42 -8.54 -12.22
CA ALA A 143 12.21 -9.28 -11.91
C ALA A 143 12.33 -10.74 -12.41
N ILE A 144 12.72 -10.94 -13.67
CA ILE A 144 12.85 -12.26 -14.27
C ILE A 144 13.90 -13.11 -13.53
N SER A 145 15.02 -12.51 -13.11
CA SER A 145 16.03 -13.20 -12.31
C SER A 145 15.55 -13.61 -10.91
N LEU A 146 14.53 -12.94 -10.38
CA LEU A 146 13.97 -13.24 -9.05
C LEU A 146 12.86 -14.28 -9.08
N ILE A 147 11.98 -14.26 -10.10
CA ILE A 147 10.71 -15.01 -10.08
C ILE A 147 10.38 -15.73 -11.40
N GLY A 148 11.23 -15.58 -12.43
CA GLY A 148 10.99 -16.17 -13.75
C GLY A 148 10.12 -15.32 -14.66
N THR A 149 10.09 -15.70 -15.93
CA THR A 149 9.48 -14.92 -17.02
C THR A 149 7.97 -14.88 -16.92
N ASP A 150 7.30 -16.01 -16.62
CA ASP A 150 5.83 -16.06 -16.65
C ASP A 150 5.20 -15.14 -15.61
N ILE A 151 5.69 -15.15 -14.37
CA ILE A 151 5.18 -14.29 -13.30
C ILE A 151 5.44 -12.82 -13.66
N TYR A 152 6.62 -12.51 -14.20
CA TYR A 152 6.94 -11.17 -14.63
C TYR A 152 5.97 -10.68 -15.73
N GLU A 153 5.85 -11.40 -16.82
CA GLU A 153 5.02 -10.99 -17.97
C GLU A 153 3.53 -10.88 -17.63
N ILE A 154 3.01 -11.81 -16.82
CA ILE A 154 1.57 -11.90 -16.54
C ILE A 154 1.16 -10.95 -15.41
N LEU A 155 1.97 -10.82 -14.33
CA LEU A 155 1.52 -10.21 -13.09
C LEU A 155 2.29 -8.95 -12.69
N ILE A 156 3.46 -8.67 -13.27
CA ILE A 156 4.29 -7.54 -12.87
C ILE A 156 4.38 -6.47 -13.96
N LYS A 157 4.76 -6.85 -15.15
CA LYS A 157 5.06 -5.92 -16.24
C LYS A 157 3.96 -4.87 -16.47
N GLY A 158 2.76 -5.33 -16.80
CA GLY A 158 1.65 -4.43 -17.13
C GLY A 158 1.23 -3.51 -15.98
N TYR A 159 1.23 -4.04 -14.74
CA TYR A 159 0.96 -3.24 -13.56
C TYR A 159 2.04 -2.18 -13.32
N THR A 160 3.30 -2.59 -13.39
CA THR A 160 4.44 -1.69 -13.17
C THR A 160 4.50 -0.58 -14.22
N GLU A 161 4.39 -0.93 -15.50
CA GLU A 161 4.41 0.03 -16.59
C GLU A 161 3.25 1.03 -16.50
N LYS A 162 2.06 0.59 -16.11
CA LYS A 162 0.92 1.47 -15.84
C LYS A 162 1.18 2.43 -14.68
N GLN A 163 1.78 1.96 -13.59
CA GLN A 163 2.07 2.79 -12.41
C GLN A 163 3.14 3.83 -12.67
N TRP A 164 4.18 3.47 -13.42
CA TRP A 164 5.33 4.35 -13.67
C TRP A 164 5.22 5.16 -14.97
N GLY A 165 4.27 4.81 -15.85
CA GLY A 165 4.14 5.44 -17.18
C GLY A 165 5.35 5.21 -18.09
N ARG A 166 6.18 4.19 -17.81
CA ARG A 166 7.43 3.86 -18.49
C ARG A 166 7.58 2.35 -18.62
N LYS A 167 8.34 1.91 -19.61
CA LYS A 167 8.66 0.48 -19.80
C LYS A 167 9.54 -0.04 -18.66
N CYS A 168 9.33 -1.32 -18.28
CA CYS A 168 10.16 -1.96 -17.26
C CYS A 168 11.65 -1.99 -17.62
N THR A 169 11.99 -2.04 -18.91
CA THR A 169 13.37 -1.93 -19.43
C THR A 169 14.04 -0.57 -19.20
N GLU A 170 13.25 0.47 -18.91
CA GLU A 170 13.74 1.83 -18.64
C GLU A 170 13.77 2.16 -17.15
N LEU A 171 13.25 1.27 -16.33
CA LEU A 171 13.18 1.45 -14.87
C LEU A 171 14.38 0.79 -14.18
N PRO A 172 14.96 1.42 -13.17
CA PRO A 172 16.12 0.87 -12.48
C PRO A 172 15.77 -0.41 -11.70
N PRO A 173 16.73 -1.38 -11.59
CA PRO A 173 16.46 -2.68 -10.97
C PRO A 173 16.14 -2.61 -9.47
N PHE A 174 16.60 -1.58 -8.76
CA PHE A 174 16.36 -1.44 -7.32
C PHE A 174 14.89 -1.23 -6.94
N ILE A 175 14.01 -0.90 -7.89
CA ILE A 175 12.55 -0.78 -7.66
C ILE A 175 11.98 -2.12 -7.23
N ILE A 176 12.49 -3.22 -7.78
CA ILE A 176 12.11 -4.59 -7.39
C ILE A 176 13.30 -5.30 -6.73
N LYS A 177 13.48 -5.05 -5.43
CA LYS A 177 14.52 -5.73 -4.64
C LYS A 177 14.04 -7.08 -4.10
N ARG A 178 12.75 -7.23 -3.84
CA ARG A 178 12.14 -8.43 -3.27
C ARG A 178 10.74 -8.61 -3.83
N LEU A 179 10.43 -9.83 -4.20
CA LEU A 179 9.09 -10.24 -4.57
C LEU A 179 8.67 -11.36 -3.62
N PRO A 180 7.61 -11.16 -2.82
CA PRO A 180 7.18 -12.17 -1.87
C PRO A 180 6.53 -13.34 -2.61
N VAL A 181 7.26 -14.43 -2.73
CA VAL A 181 6.76 -15.71 -3.24
C VAL A 181 6.45 -16.61 -2.05
N ARG A 182 5.24 -17.15 -2.01
CA ARG A 182 4.77 -18.04 -0.94
C ARG A 182 4.42 -19.41 -1.49
N PHE A 183 5.01 -20.45 -0.92
CA PHE A 183 4.73 -21.83 -1.30
C PHE A 183 3.67 -22.48 -0.40
N ILE A 184 2.62 -21.73 -0.09
CA ILE A 184 1.45 -22.14 0.69
C ILE A 184 0.19 -21.68 -0.03
N TYR A 185 -0.97 -22.27 0.29
CA TYR A 185 -2.29 -21.89 -0.22
C TYR A 185 -2.92 -20.84 0.69
N ASP A 186 -2.40 -19.60 0.63
CA ASP A 186 -2.90 -18.48 1.40
C ASP A 186 -3.01 -17.23 0.54
N ASN A 187 -4.22 -16.74 0.34
CA ASN A 187 -4.53 -15.55 -0.45
C ASN A 187 -4.52 -14.26 0.39
N ASN A 188 -4.28 -14.34 1.70
CA ASN A 188 -4.16 -13.14 2.51
C ASN A 188 -2.93 -12.32 2.09
N TYR A 189 -3.14 -11.11 1.61
CA TYR A 189 -2.06 -10.26 1.10
C TYR A 189 -1.07 -9.86 2.20
N PHE A 190 -1.58 -9.56 3.40
CA PHE A 190 -0.75 -9.15 4.53
C PHE A 190 -0.42 -10.34 5.44
N ASN A 191 0.78 -10.30 6.04
CA ASN A 191 1.21 -11.26 7.05
C ASN A 191 0.88 -10.79 8.47
N ASP A 192 0.35 -9.57 8.62
CA ASP A 192 0.04 -8.99 9.91
C ASP A 192 -1.16 -9.67 10.57
N LYS A 193 -1.09 -9.77 11.89
CA LYS A 193 -2.11 -10.42 12.71
C LYS A 193 -3.48 -9.72 12.66
N TYR A 194 -3.46 -8.40 12.53
CA TYR A 194 -4.65 -7.57 12.51
C TYR A 194 -4.75 -6.83 11.18
N GLN A 195 -5.93 -6.84 10.58
CA GLN A 195 -6.23 -6.07 9.38
C GLN A 195 -7.72 -5.76 9.31
N GLY A 196 -8.07 -4.68 8.62
CA GLY A 196 -9.45 -4.28 8.45
C GLY A 196 -9.60 -2.90 7.84
N ILE A 197 -10.85 -2.50 7.69
CA ILE A 197 -11.26 -1.17 7.24
C ILE A 197 -12.22 -0.60 8.28
N PRO A 198 -12.13 0.70 8.62
CA PRO A 198 -13.04 1.31 9.60
C PRO A 198 -14.50 1.22 9.14
N ILE A 199 -15.39 0.79 10.03
CA ILE A 199 -16.82 0.72 9.75
C ILE A 199 -17.36 2.13 9.52
N GLY A 200 -17.85 2.39 8.30
CA GLY A 200 -18.31 3.70 7.85
C GLY A 200 -17.22 4.60 7.28
N GLY A 201 -16.06 4.01 6.95
CA GLY A 201 -14.97 4.65 6.22
C GLY A 201 -13.95 5.37 7.09
N TYR A 202 -12.78 5.65 6.52
CA TYR A 202 -11.66 6.29 7.23
C TYR A 202 -11.95 7.71 7.74
N ASN A 203 -12.93 8.41 7.15
CA ASN A 203 -13.31 9.73 7.62
C ASN A 203 -13.76 9.72 9.08
N LYS A 204 -14.40 8.61 9.54
CA LYS A 204 -14.78 8.48 10.96
C LYS A 204 -13.55 8.39 11.87
N LEU A 205 -12.51 7.68 11.46
CA LEU A 205 -11.26 7.61 12.22
C LEU A 205 -10.62 9.01 12.35
N ILE A 206 -10.53 9.73 11.24
CA ILE A 206 -9.93 11.08 11.23
C ILE A 206 -10.76 12.06 12.05
N ASN A 207 -12.09 12.03 11.91
CA ASN A 207 -12.99 12.87 12.72
C ASN A 207 -12.83 12.57 14.21
N GLY A 208 -12.72 11.29 14.60
CA GLY A 208 -12.48 10.92 15.99
C GLY A 208 -11.12 11.40 16.52
N LEU A 209 -10.06 11.31 15.71
CA LEU A 209 -8.74 11.81 16.08
C LEU A 209 -8.69 13.34 16.22
N LEU A 210 -9.42 14.05 15.37
CA LEU A 210 -9.44 15.52 15.34
C LEU A 210 -10.60 16.14 16.14
N ASN A 211 -11.35 15.33 16.89
CA ASN A 211 -12.46 15.86 17.69
C ASN A 211 -11.98 16.92 18.68
N ASP A 212 -12.67 18.08 18.71
CA ASP A 212 -12.33 19.29 19.49
C ASP A 212 -10.91 19.86 19.22
N ILE A 213 -10.36 19.60 18.04
CA ILE A 213 -9.11 20.21 17.57
C ILE A 213 -9.46 21.16 16.43
N GLU A 214 -8.91 22.37 16.47
CA GLU A 214 -9.15 23.36 15.41
C GLU A 214 -8.45 22.92 14.13
N VAL A 215 -9.24 22.82 13.04
CA VAL A 215 -8.75 22.46 11.70
C VAL A 215 -9.19 23.50 10.69
N LYS A 216 -8.27 23.96 9.85
CA LYS A 216 -8.56 24.85 8.72
C LYS A 216 -8.19 24.14 7.43
N THR A 217 -9.16 23.90 6.58
CA THR A 217 -8.98 23.37 5.21
C THR A 217 -8.75 24.51 4.22
N ASP A 218 -8.36 24.18 3.00
CA ASP A 218 -8.05 25.14 1.93
C ASP A 218 -6.90 26.10 2.26
N VAL A 219 -6.01 25.70 3.19
CA VAL A 219 -4.85 26.48 3.63
C VAL A 219 -3.56 25.83 3.14
N ASP A 220 -2.97 26.42 2.11
CA ASP A 220 -1.62 26.05 1.65
C ASP A 220 -0.57 26.73 2.55
N PHE A 221 0.14 25.97 3.34
CA PHE A 221 1.18 26.47 4.26
C PHE A 221 2.22 27.38 3.58
N PHE A 222 2.65 27.02 2.37
CA PHE A 222 3.68 27.80 1.66
C PHE A 222 3.16 29.18 1.19
N LYS A 223 1.85 29.33 1.04
CA LYS A 223 1.20 30.60 0.68
C LYS A 223 0.73 31.39 1.90
N ASN A 224 0.67 30.76 3.06
CA ASN A 224 0.08 31.33 4.29
C ASN A 224 1.03 31.11 5.47
N ARG A 225 2.30 31.54 5.33
CA ARG A 225 3.33 31.33 6.35
C ARG A 225 3.12 32.14 7.63
N GLU A 226 2.21 33.12 7.62
CA GLU A 226 1.77 33.85 8.79
C GLU A 226 1.24 32.95 9.92
N TYR A 227 0.76 31.77 9.59
CA TYR A 227 0.37 30.77 10.60
C TYR A 227 1.54 30.28 11.47
N CYS A 228 2.80 30.51 11.06
CA CYS A 228 3.96 30.20 11.88
C CYS A 228 4.11 31.14 13.11
N CYS A 229 3.41 32.26 13.12
CA CYS A 229 3.49 33.27 14.17
C CYS A 229 2.34 33.18 15.19
N LEU A 230 1.52 32.15 15.10
CA LEU A 230 0.37 31.92 15.98
C LEU A 230 0.76 31.06 17.20
#